data_2603a00089991e9502261fa1373f9b66
#
_entry.id   2603a00089991e9502261fa1373f9b66
#
_cell.length_a   1.000
_cell.length_b   1.000
_cell.length_c   1.000
_cell.angle_alpha   90.00
_cell.angle_beta   90.00
_cell.angle_gamma   90.00
#
_symmetry.space_group_name_H-M   'P 1'
#
loop_
_entity.id
_entity.type
_entity.pdbx_description
1 polymer ?
#
loop_
_entity_poly.entity_id
_entity_poly.type
_entity_poly.pdbx_seq_one_letter_code
_entity_poly.pdbx_strand_id
1 'polypeptide(L)'
;RDSWASRGLGDVYKRQPRYHVIQSKEMLEQFKKKCLPEFNQKNVADAPILIVTTFVKDRAGFLRNGSPDNELQNGWGIYDCGLANQNLILKATELGLGTLVMGIRDERTIREFLEIPAQETIVSVIGVGYPDIEPSMPKRKTIEEVSTFY
;
A
#
# COMPACT_ATOMS: atom_id res chain seq x y z
N ARG A 1 3.45 -1.10 -29.43
CA ARG A 1 4.05 -0.91 -28.11
C ARG A 1 3.00 -1.26 -27.07
N ASP A 2 3.33 -2.21 -26.29
CA ASP A 2 2.50 -3.00 -25.40
C ASP A 2 1.88 -2.20 -24.26
N SER A 3 1.03 -1.28 -24.61
CA SER A 3 0.39 -0.33 -23.68
C SER A 3 -0.56 -1.01 -22.69
N TRP A 4 -1.01 -2.22 -23.02
CA TRP A 4 -1.93 -3.01 -22.20
C TRP A 4 -1.22 -4.02 -21.27
N ALA A 5 0.06 -4.27 -21.50
CA ALA A 5 0.86 -5.15 -20.64
C ALA A 5 1.32 -4.39 -19.39
N SER A 6 0.41 -4.14 -18.49
CA SER A 6 0.67 -3.35 -17.25
C SER A 6 1.66 -4.01 -16.29
N ARG A 7 2.10 -5.23 -16.54
CA ARG A 7 2.98 -6.02 -15.66
C ARG A 7 2.52 -6.02 -14.18
N GLY A 8 1.22 -5.90 -13.94
CA GLY A 8 0.65 -5.83 -12.61
C GLY A 8 0.90 -4.50 -11.86
N LEU A 9 1.25 -3.43 -12.56
CA LEU A 9 1.53 -2.11 -11.97
C LEU A 9 0.38 -1.10 -12.10
N GLY A 10 -0.79 -1.55 -12.58
CA GLY A 10 -1.91 -0.65 -12.85
C GLY A 10 -1.70 0.21 -14.10
N ASP A 11 -2.22 1.44 -14.09
CA ASP A 11 -2.06 2.37 -15.20
C ASP A 11 -0.59 2.79 -15.39
N VAL A 12 0.08 2.13 -16.34
CA VAL A 12 1.51 2.33 -16.66
C VAL A 12 1.81 3.78 -17.07
N TYR A 13 0.84 4.48 -17.65
CA TYR A 13 1.05 5.84 -18.15
C TYR A 13 0.96 6.89 -17.06
N LYS A 14 0.09 6.69 -16.09
CA LYS A 14 -0.18 7.70 -15.07
C LYS A 14 0.71 7.59 -13.84
N ARG A 15 1.30 6.41 -13.59
CA ARG A 15 2.31 6.14 -12.53
C ARG A 15 2.01 6.82 -11.21
N GLN A 16 0.81 6.54 -10.66
CA GLN A 16 0.28 7.25 -9.51
C GLN A 16 0.81 6.82 -8.14
N PRO A 17 1.14 5.51 -7.90
CA PRO A 17 1.65 5.09 -6.60
C PRO A 17 2.90 5.88 -6.20
N ARG A 18 2.97 6.24 -4.91
CA ARG A 18 4.11 6.87 -4.27
C ARG A 18 4.45 6.11 -2.99
N TYR A 19 5.69 6.15 -2.62
CA TYR A 19 6.21 5.43 -1.47
C TYR A 19 7.05 6.39 -0.61
N HIS A 20 6.63 6.58 0.65
CA HIS A 20 7.38 7.33 1.64
C HIS A 20 8.07 6.32 2.55
N VAL A 21 9.37 6.17 2.40
CA VAL A 21 10.16 5.12 3.09
C VAL A 21 10.79 5.70 4.34
N ILE A 22 10.50 5.07 5.47
CA ILE A 22 11.05 5.43 6.78
C ILE A 22 12.05 4.34 7.16
N GLN A 23 13.34 4.71 7.32
CA GLN A 23 14.42 3.76 7.61
C GLN A 23 15.36 4.22 8.72
N SER A 24 15.34 5.50 9.11
CA SER A 24 16.16 5.95 10.25
C SER A 24 15.50 5.49 11.56
N LYS A 25 16.30 5.02 12.50
CA LYS A 25 15.82 4.51 13.80
C LYS A 25 14.97 5.54 14.53
N GLU A 26 15.41 6.77 14.55
CA GLU A 26 14.70 7.86 15.23
C GLU A 26 13.31 8.11 14.62
N MET A 27 13.24 8.21 13.28
CA MET A 27 11.98 8.40 12.57
C MET A 27 11.03 7.22 12.74
N LEU A 28 11.56 5.98 12.72
CA LEU A 28 10.76 4.76 12.93
C LEU A 28 10.11 4.77 14.33
N GLU A 29 10.87 5.05 15.37
CA GLU A 29 10.35 5.10 16.75
C GLU A 29 9.27 6.18 16.90
N GLN A 30 9.53 7.37 16.40
CA GLN A 30 8.55 8.46 16.44
C GLN A 30 7.29 8.16 15.63
N PHE A 31 7.45 7.62 14.42
CA PHE A 31 6.34 7.28 13.54
C PHE A 31 5.45 6.18 14.14
N LYS A 32 6.05 5.09 14.62
CA LYS A 32 5.32 4.01 15.31
C LYS A 32 4.47 4.58 16.44
N LYS A 33 5.06 5.36 17.32
CA LYS A 33 4.40 5.93 18.50
C LYS A 33 3.28 6.91 18.17
N LYS A 34 3.46 7.76 17.15
CA LYS A 34 2.51 8.84 16.83
C LYS A 34 1.43 8.42 15.86
N CYS A 35 1.78 7.58 14.88
CA CYS A 35 0.97 7.35 13.68
C CYS A 35 0.27 5.98 13.66
N LEU A 36 0.67 5.03 14.50
CA LEU A 36 0.12 3.68 14.52
C LEU A 36 -0.60 3.40 15.86
N PRO A 37 -1.71 2.65 15.82
CA PRO A 37 -2.34 2.13 17.03
C PRO A 37 -1.42 1.10 17.71
N GLU A 38 -1.59 0.93 19.03
CA GLU A 38 -0.71 0.11 19.87
C GLU A 38 -0.47 -1.31 19.36
N PHE A 39 -1.51 -1.98 18.86
CA PHE A 39 -1.37 -3.33 18.32
C PHE A 39 -0.48 -3.37 17.07
N ASN A 40 -0.56 -2.35 16.18
CA ASN A 40 0.34 -2.25 15.02
C ASN A 40 1.76 -1.87 15.42
N GLN A 41 1.93 -1.04 16.47
CA GLN A 41 3.25 -0.75 17.01
C GLN A 41 3.96 -2.04 17.46
N LYS A 42 3.24 -2.93 18.16
CA LYS A 42 3.76 -4.24 18.58
C LYS A 42 4.13 -5.13 17.42
N ASN A 43 3.25 -5.19 16.40
CA ASN A 43 3.47 -6.04 15.23
C ASN A 43 4.67 -5.63 14.38
N VAL A 44 5.10 -4.38 14.42
CA VAL A 44 6.24 -3.85 13.67
C VAL A 44 7.35 -3.32 14.59
N ALA A 45 7.39 -3.76 15.85
CA ALA A 45 8.34 -3.25 16.85
C ALA A 45 9.77 -3.23 16.31
N ASP A 46 10.22 -4.35 15.74
CA ASP A 46 11.57 -4.56 15.24
C ASP A 46 11.72 -4.39 13.73
N ALA A 47 10.64 -3.95 13.04
CA ALA A 47 10.71 -3.71 11.60
C ALA A 47 11.70 -2.57 11.29
N PRO A 48 12.75 -2.83 10.49
CA PRO A 48 13.77 -1.85 10.14
C PRO A 48 13.28 -0.83 9.11
N ILE A 49 12.18 -1.12 8.42
CA ILE A 49 11.61 -0.25 7.38
C ILE A 49 10.09 -0.20 7.53
N LEU A 50 9.54 1.00 7.46
CA LEU A 50 8.12 1.24 7.24
C LEU A 50 7.93 2.03 5.93
N ILE A 51 6.94 1.66 5.15
CA ILE A 51 6.63 2.29 3.87
C ILE A 51 5.19 2.79 3.92
N VAL A 52 5.00 4.10 3.88
CA VAL A 52 3.66 4.67 3.67
C VAL A 52 3.39 4.70 2.18
N THR A 53 2.32 4.02 1.78
CA THR A 53 1.92 3.93 0.38
C THR A 53 0.81 4.92 0.08
N THR A 54 0.98 5.70 -0.96
CA THR A 54 0.04 6.71 -1.40
C THR A 54 -0.21 6.62 -2.89
N PHE A 55 -1.21 7.34 -3.39
CA PHE A 55 -1.39 7.60 -4.81
C PHE A 55 -1.78 9.05 -5.05
N VAL A 56 -1.48 9.57 -6.23
CA VAL A 56 -1.87 10.92 -6.65
C VAL A 56 -3.32 10.90 -7.12
N LYS A 57 -4.17 11.73 -6.49
CA LYS A 57 -5.60 11.84 -6.79
C LYS A 57 -5.86 12.31 -8.22
N ASP A 58 -7.07 12.07 -8.68
CA ASP A 58 -7.67 12.62 -9.88
C ASP A 58 -6.87 12.34 -11.16
N ARG A 59 -6.28 11.11 -11.21
CA ARG A 59 -5.53 10.62 -12.36
C ARG A 59 -6.12 9.35 -12.93
N ALA A 60 -5.99 8.16 -12.27
CA ALA A 60 -6.70 6.97 -12.72
C ALA A 60 -8.19 7.14 -12.47
N GLY A 61 -9.02 6.71 -13.41
CA GLY A 61 -10.46 6.91 -13.37
C GLY A 61 -10.91 8.35 -13.66
N PHE A 62 -10.00 9.18 -14.22
CA PHE A 62 -10.33 10.57 -14.61
C PHE A 62 -9.91 10.86 -16.04
N LEU A 63 -10.76 11.58 -16.75
CA LEU A 63 -10.51 12.10 -18.09
C LEU A 63 -9.51 13.27 -18.05
N ARG A 64 -8.99 13.67 -19.22
CA ARG A 64 -8.04 14.79 -19.33
C ARG A 64 -8.59 16.14 -18.86
N ASN A 65 -9.90 16.31 -18.89
CA ASN A 65 -10.58 17.51 -18.41
C ASN A 65 -10.82 17.52 -16.89
N GLY A 66 -10.36 16.47 -16.17
CA GLY A 66 -10.50 16.34 -14.72
C GLY A 66 -11.84 15.78 -14.25
N SER A 67 -12.76 15.41 -15.16
CA SER A 67 -13.99 14.74 -14.76
C SER A 67 -13.80 13.26 -14.52
N PRO A 68 -14.56 12.63 -13.60
CA PRO A 68 -14.53 11.18 -13.41
C PRO A 68 -14.92 10.44 -14.70
N ASP A 69 -14.20 9.35 -15.01
CA ASP A 69 -14.46 8.48 -16.15
C ASP A 69 -15.59 7.47 -15.84
N ASN A 70 -15.71 7.10 -14.57
CA ASN A 70 -16.75 6.19 -14.07
C ASN A 70 -16.98 6.39 -12.56
N GLU A 71 -17.91 5.61 -12.00
CA GLU A 71 -18.35 5.69 -10.60
C GLU A 71 -17.27 5.43 -9.56
N LEU A 72 -16.19 4.70 -9.92
CA LEU A 72 -15.11 4.36 -8.99
C LEU A 72 -14.16 5.53 -8.71
N GLN A 73 -14.08 6.52 -9.61
CA GLN A 73 -13.27 7.73 -9.40
C GLN A 73 -11.85 7.39 -8.87
N ASN A 74 -11.46 7.95 -7.72
CA ASN A 74 -10.18 7.66 -7.06
C ASN A 74 -10.04 6.21 -6.54
N GLY A 75 -11.10 5.39 -6.57
CA GLY A 75 -11.03 3.96 -6.33
C GLY A 75 -10.06 3.25 -7.27
N TRP A 76 -9.93 3.72 -8.51
CA TRP A 76 -8.92 3.21 -9.45
C TRP A 76 -7.49 3.48 -8.98
N GLY A 77 -7.24 4.62 -8.34
CA GLY A 77 -5.94 4.91 -7.73
C GLY A 77 -5.60 3.95 -6.58
N ILE A 78 -6.60 3.59 -5.77
CA ILE A 78 -6.45 2.58 -4.70
C ILE A 78 -6.16 1.20 -5.30
N TYR A 79 -6.90 0.81 -6.36
CA TYR A 79 -6.70 -0.45 -7.06
C TYR A 79 -5.29 -0.56 -7.65
N ASP A 80 -4.83 0.46 -8.36
CA ASP A 80 -3.48 0.52 -8.94
C ASP A 80 -2.40 0.46 -7.85
N CYS A 81 -2.61 1.16 -6.73
CA CYS A 81 -1.71 1.12 -5.59
C CYS A 81 -1.63 -0.30 -4.99
N GLY A 82 -2.76 -1.01 -4.88
CA GLY A 82 -2.81 -2.40 -4.44
C GLY A 82 -2.02 -3.34 -5.34
N LEU A 83 -2.17 -3.23 -6.66
CA LEU A 83 -1.41 -4.02 -7.64
C LEU A 83 0.11 -3.74 -7.55
N ALA A 84 0.49 -2.48 -7.40
CA ALA A 84 1.89 -2.09 -7.24
C ALA A 84 2.49 -2.60 -5.92
N ASN A 85 1.73 -2.49 -4.81
CA ASN A 85 2.11 -3.01 -3.50
C ASN A 85 2.29 -4.53 -3.53
N GLN A 86 1.45 -5.26 -4.27
CA GLN A 86 1.59 -6.71 -4.41
C GLN A 86 2.94 -7.09 -5.06
N ASN A 87 3.40 -6.34 -6.05
CA ASN A 87 4.73 -6.58 -6.63
C ASN A 87 5.87 -6.32 -5.62
N LEU A 88 5.74 -5.29 -4.78
CA LEU A 88 6.69 -5.03 -3.68
C LEU A 88 6.71 -6.20 -2.70
N ILE A 89 5.53 -6.69 -2.28
CA ILE A 89 5.38 -7.80 -1.34
C ILE A 89 5.99 -9.08 -1.90
N LEU A 90 5.71 -9.42 -3.16
CA LEU A 90 6.28 -10.58 -3.83
C LEU A 90 7.81 -10.49 -3.92
N LYS A 91 8.34 -9.31 -4.24
CA LYS A 91 9.80 -9.11 -4.27
C LYS A 91 10.43 -9.21 -2.89
N ALA A 92 9.79 -8.69 -1.85
CA ALA A 92 10.23 -8.85 -0.48
C ALA A 92 10.29 -10.35 -0.10
N THR A 93 9.23 -11.11 -0.41
CA THR A 93 9.17 -12.56 -0.16
C THR A 93 10.28 -13.31 -0.89
N GLU A 94 10.52 -12.99 -2.17
CA GLU A 94 11.63 -13.57 -2.95
C GLU A 94 13.01 -13.34 -2.29
N LEU A 95 13.16 -12.21 -1.59
CA LEU A 95 14.37 -11.85 -0.85
C LEU A 95 14.41 -12.40 0.59
N GLY A 96 13.45 -13.23 0.98
CA GLY A 96 13.38 -13.80 2.34
C GLY A 96 12.89 -12.80 3.39
N LEU A 97 12.27 -11.70 2.97
CA LEU A 97 11.72 -10.69 3.88
C LEU A 97 10.23 -10.93 4.13
N GLY A 98 9.79 -10.63 5.35
CA GLY A 98 8.39 -10.54 5.72
C GLY A 98 7.83 -9.15 5.48
N THR A 99 6.53 -9.08 5.21
CA THR A 99 5.79 -7.83 5.06
C THR A 99 4.48 -7.86 5.83
N LEU A 100 4.08 -6.72 6.40
CA LEU A 100 2.79 -6.55 7.05
C LEU A 100 2.10 -5.29 6.52
N VAL A 101 0.95 -5.47 5.87
CA VAL A 101 0.13 -4.34 5.38
C VAL A 101 -0.85 -3.89 6.46
N MET A 102 -0.73 -2.64 6.88
CA MET A 102 -1.53 -2.02 7.92
C MET A 102 -2.47 -0.96 7.33
N GLY A 103 -3.77 -1.24 7.34
CA GLY A 103 -4.82 -0.31 6.94
C GLY A 103 -5.28 0.59 8.11
N ILE A 104 -5.21 0.10 9.35
CA ILE A 104 -5.58 0.87 10.54
C ILE A 104 -4.39 1.73 10.96
N ARG A 105 -4.53 3.03 10.79
CA ARG A 105 -3.51 4.05 10.99
C ARG A 105 -4.15 5.41 11.23
N ASP A 106 -3.39 6.36 11.76
CA ASP A 106 -3.81 7.77 11.85
C ASP A 106 -3.36 8.53 10.60
N GLU A 107 -4.28 8.66 9.63
CA GLU A 107 -4.01 9.32 8.33
C GLU A 107 -3.57 10.78 8.51
N ARG A 108 -4.26 11.51 9.39
CA ARG A 108 -3.97 12.92 9.63
C ARG A 108 -2.58 13.11 10.21
N THR A 109 -2.26 12.36 11.25
CA THR A 109 -0.95 12.42 11.90
C THR A 109 0.17 12.00 10.96
N ILE A 110 -0.04 10.96 10.13
CA ILE A 110 0.93 10.54 9.11
C ILE A 110 1.21 11.67 8.13
N ARG A 111 0.14 12.31 7.63
CA ARG A 111 0.26 13.42 6.67
C ARG A 111 1.07 14.58 7.22
N GLU A 112 0.77 14.98 8.45
CA GLU A 112 1.48 16.07 9.14
C GLU A 112 2.93 15.68 9.43
N PHE A 113 3.17 14.45 9.90
CA PHE A 113 4.49 13.95 10.29
C PHE A 113 5.47 13.80 9.13
N LEU A 114 4.98 13.37 7.96
CA LEU A 114 5.79 13.15 6.76
C LEU A 114 5.64 14.26 5.72
N GLU A 115 4.87 15.32 6.01
CA GLU A 115 4.59 16.44 5.10
C GLU A 115 4.03 15.98 3.74
N ILE A 116 3.15 14.94 3.77
CA ILE A 116 2.59 14.35 2.55
C ILE A 116 1.65 15.35 1.88
N PRO A 117 1.86 15.64 0.58
CA PRO A 117 1.06 16.62 -0.15
C PRO A 117 -0.45 16.27 -0.14
N ALA A 118 -1.30 17.31 -0.12
CA ALA A 118 -2.75 17.14 -0.10
C ALA A 118 -3.32 16.40 -1.33
N GLN A 119 -2.60 16.43 -2.47
CA GLN A 119 -2.97 15.68 -3.67
C GLN A 119 -2.70 14.19 -3.58
N GLU A 120 -2.01 13.73 -2.54
CA GLU A 120 -1.80 12.30 -2.32
C GLU A 120 -2.82 11.73 -1.33
N THR A 121 -3.42 10.59 -1.65
CA THR A 121 -4.23 9.80 -0.73
C THR A 121 -3.35 8.74 -0.07
N ILE A 122 -3.30 8.73 1.26
CA ILE A 122 -2.59 7.70 2.04
C ILE A 122 -3.44 6.43 2.07
N VAL A 123 -2.90 5.32 1.57
CA VAL A 123 -3.61 4.03 1.45
C VAL A 123 -3.29 3.12 2.63
N SER A 124 -2.01 2.82 2.84
CA SER A 124 -1.59 1.89 3.88
C SER A 124 -0.18 2.20 4.37
N VAL A 125 0.19 1.54 5.47
CA VAL A 125 1.58 1.45 5.92
C VAL A 125 2.01 0.00 5.78
N ILE A 126 3.17 -0.25 5.18
CA ILE A 126 3.75 -1.59 5.03
C ILE A 126 5.01 -1.66 5.90
N GLY A 127 4.99 -2.57 6.88
CA GLY A 127 6.20 -2.96 7.60
C GLY A 127 6.98 -3.97 6.77
N VAL A 128 8.31 -3.83 6.70
CA VAL A 128 9.20 -4.74 5.99
C VAL A 128 10.36 -5.09 6.92
N GLY A 129 10.67 -6.38 7.03
CA GLY A 129 11.77 -6.86 7.87
C GLY A 129 11.96 -8.36 7.76
N TYR A 130 12.86 -8.92 8.55
CA TYR A 130 12.99 -10.38 8.65
C TYR A 130 11.84 -10.94 9.49
N PRO A 131 11.15 -12.00 9.03
CA PRO A 131 10.07 -12.60 9.80
C PRO A 131 10.62 -13.29 11.05
N ASP A 132 10.01 -12.99 12.21
CA ASP A 132 10.32 -13.63 13.50
C ASP A 132 9.41 -14.84 13.78
N ILE A 133 8.32 -14.94 13.04
CA ILE A 133 7.35 -16.03 13.16
C ILE A 133 7.03 -16.61 11.78
N GLU A 134 6.72 -17.89 11.74
CA GLU A 134 6.10 -18.53 10.57
C GLU A 134 4.58 -18.60 10.80
N PRO A 135 3.80 -17.70 10.19
CA PRO A 135 2.36 -17.66 10.43
C PRO A 135 1.66 -18.89 9.83
N SER A 136 0.73 -19.45 10.57
CA SER A 136 -0.12 -20.53 10.04
C SER A 136 -0.99 -20.01 8.90
N MET A 137 -1.15 -20.83 7.86
CA MET A 137 -2.03 -20.50 6.73
C MET A 137 -3.50 -20.47 7.20
N PRO A 138 -4.21 -19.33 7.10
CA PRO A 138 -5.64 -19.29 7.41
C PRO A 138 -6.44 -20.09 6.38
N LYS A 139 -7.58 -20.64 6.82
CA LYS A 139 -8.51 -21.33 5.91
C LYS A 139 -8.89 -20.41 4.73
N ARG A 140 -8.73 -20.90 3.53
CA ARG A 140 -9.15 -20.21 2.31
C ARG A 140 -10.53 -20.69 1.88
N LYS A 141 -11.30 -19.80 1.29
CA LYS A 141 -12.53 -20.17 0.59
C LYS A 141 -12.21 -20.97 -0.66
N THR A 142 -13.14 -21.84 -1.07
CA THR A 142 -13.00 -22.58 -2.33
C THR A 142 -13.26 -21.65 -3.54
N ILE A 143 -12.94 -22.13 -4.74
CA ILE A 143 -13.21 -21.37 -5.97
C ILE A 143 -14.69 -21.12 -6.15
N GLU A 144 -15.54 -22.12 -5.81
CA GLU A 144 -16.99 -22.06 -5.92
C GLU A 144 -17.61 -21.03 -4.96
N GLU A 145 -16.97 -20.80 -3.79
CA GLU A 145 -17.43 -19.80 -2.82
C GLU A 145 -17.11 -18.35 -3.24
N VAL A 146 -16.19 -18.14 -4.18
CA VAL A 146 -15.72 -16.81 -4.57
C VAL A 146 -15.90 -16.49 -6.05
N SER A 147 -16.37 -17.48 -6.85
CA SER A 147 -16.50 -17.33 -8.30
C SER A 147 -17.89 -17.77 -8.77
N THR A 148 -18.40 -17.07 -9.76
CA THR A 148 -19.62 -17.45 -10.48
C THR A 148 -19.25 -17.68 -11.96
N PHE A 149 -19.63 -18.83 -12.50
CA PHE A 149 -19.38 -19.18 -13.91
C PHE A 149 -20.69 -19.04 -14.70
N TYR A 150 -20.64 -18.38 -15.85
CA TYR A 150 -21.78 -18.16 -16.74
C TYR A 150 -21.59 -18.93 -18.04
#